data_863c57f416cc9a267c209bd865955dd6
#
_entry.id   863c57f416cc9a267c209bd865955dd6
#
_cell.length_a   1.000
_cell.length_b   1.000
_cell.length_c   1.000
_cell.angle_alpha   90.00
_cell.angle_beta   90.00
_cell.angle_gamma   90.00
#
_symmetry.space_group_name_H-M   'P 1'
#
loop_
_entity.id
_entity.type
_entity.pdbx_description
1 polymer ?
#
loop_
_entity_poly.entity_id
_entity_poly.type
_entity_poly.pdbx_seq_one_letter_code
_entity_poly.pdbx_strand_id
1 'polypeptide(L)'
;MSKINLIKVSAEYAEKIVEYREEFPDERMRVTYDPERIPGLDYLEKYDDVHDWLDFCEEMRDKITWYMSVRESDDRIIGFLVLRHKLEYDDDDIEFASNLGYSIRPSERGKGYAKEQLRLGLQKAKEIGLDKVRIVCRDINIGSSKTILANGGVYVNTIHGEISGMNVKRYDIPIS
;
A
#
# COMPACT_ATOMS: atom_id res chain seq x y z
N MET A 1 -10.09 -18.75 0.69
CA MET A 1 -9.02 -17.78 1.08
C MET A 1 -8.73 -17.99 2.56
N SER A 2 -7.47 -18.23 2.91
CA SER A 2 -7.07 -18.32 4.31
C SER A 2 -7.12 -16.94 4.97
N LYS A 3 -7.37 -16.91 6.27
CA LYS A 3 -7.44 -15.67 7.06
C LYS A 3 -6.07 -14.97 7.10
N ILE A 4 -6.07 -13.65 7.00
CA ILE A 4 -4.89 -12.80 7.18
C ILE A 4 -5.11 -11.83 8.33
N ASN A 5 -4.02 -11.50 9.01
CA ASN A 5 -3.98 -10.44 10.01
C ASN A 5 -3.14 -9.28 9.50
N LEU A 6 -3.58 -8.06 9.76
CA LEU A 6 -2.83 -6.85 9.44
C LEU A 6 -2.07 -6.41 10.70
N ILE A 7 -0.77 -6.62 10.70
CA ILE A 7 0.12 -6.30 11.83
C ILE A 7 1.18 -5.28 11.41
N LYS A 8 1.70 -4.50 12.34
CA LYS A 8 2.78 -3.54 12.07
C LYS A 8 4.05 -4.27 11.68
N VAL A 9 4.87 -3.64 10.84
CA VAL A 9 6.22 -4.14 10.54
C VAL A 9 7.06 -4.23 11.81
N SER A 10 7.90 -5.24 11.90
CA SER A 10 8.77 -5.45 13.04
C SER A 10 10.03 -6.25 12.67
N ALA A 11 11.08 -6.13 13.47
CA ALA A 11 12.36 -6.81 13.25
C ALA A 11 12.24 -8.35 13.25
N GLU A 12 11.24 -8.90 13.92
CA GLU A 12 10.94 -10.34 13.90
C GLU A 12 10.67 -10.87 12.47
N TYR A 13 10.17 -9.99 11.58
CA TYR A 13 9.85 -10.34 10.20
C TYR A 13 10.90 -9.88 9.19
N ALA A 14 12.06 -9.37 9.62
CA ALA A 14 13.06 -8.77 8.74
C ALA A 14 13.43 -9.65 7.54
N GLU A 15 13.76 -10.91 7.76
CA GLU A 15 14.11 -11.87 6.70
C GLU A 15 12.92 -12.11 5.73
N LYS A 16 11.71 -12.22 6.26
CA LYS A 16 10.48 -12.42 5.45
C LYS A 16 10.12 -11.17 4.63
N ILE A 17 10.48 -9.97 5.10
CA ILE A 17 10.32 -8.71 4.35
C ILE A 17 11.26 -8.71 3.14
N VAL A 18 12.51 -9.12 3.33
CA VAL A 18 13.49 -9.24 2.23
C VAL A 18 13.01 -10.29 1.21
N GLU A 19 12.59 -11.47 1.66
CA GLU A 19 12.02 -12.51 0.81
C GLU A 19 10.81 -12.02 0.00
N TYR A 20 9.92 -11.24 0.64
CA TYR A 20 8.78 -10.64 -0.05
C TYR A 20 9.21 -9.72 -1.19
N ARG A 21 10.18 -8.84 -0.94
CA ARG A 21 10.72 -7.90 -1.93
C ARG A 21 11.30 -8.61 -3.16
N GLU A 22 11.96 -9.74 -2.96
CA GLU A 22 12.60 -10.51 -4.02
C GLU A 22 11.63 -11.11 -5.05
N GLU A 23 10.35 -11.28 -4.71
CA GLU A 23 9.34 -11.74 -5.66
C GLU A 23 8.90 -10.69 -6.69
N PHE A 24 9.41 -9.45 -6.63
CA PHE A 24 8.99 -8.34 -7.50
C PHE A 24 10.00 -7.91 -8.59
N PRO A 25 10.93 -8.71 -9.08
CA PRO A 25 12.06 -8.24 -9.90
C PRO A 25 11.61 -7.50 -11.17
N ASP A 26 10.57 -7.99 -11.85
CA ASP A 26 10.15 -7.48 -13.17
C ASP A 26 8.80 -6.75 -13.16
N GLU A 27 8.08 -6.75 -12.03
CA GLU A 27 6.74 -6.17 -11.95
C GLU A 27 6.72 -4.73 -11.44
N ARG A 28 7.81 -4.26 -10.85
CA ARG A 28 7.94 -2.91 -10.30
C ARG A 28 7.63 -1.84 -11.34
N MET A 29 8.13 -2.03 -12.56
CA MET A 29 7.90 -1.10 -13.68
C MET A 29 6.44 -1.03 -14.17
N ARG A 30 5.59 -1.97 -13.79
CA ARG A 30 4.20 -2.04 -14.29
C ARG A 30 3.22 -1.20 -13.50
N VAL A 31 3.47 -0.97 -12.22
CA VAL A 31 2.49 -0.37 -11.29
C VAL A 31 2.93 0.95 -10.67
N THR A 32 4.22 1.26 -10.71
CA THR A 32 4.78 2.54 -10.21
C THR A 32 5.63 3.20 -11.28
N TYR A 33 5.85 4.52 -11.16
CA TYR A 33 6.80 5.25 -12.00
C TYR A 33 8.24 5.03 -11.55
N ASP A 34 8.46 4.60 -10.32
CA ASP A 34 9.74 4.23 -9.76
C ASP A 34 9.89 2.70 -9.84
N PRO A 35 10.83 2.18 -10.65
CA PRO A 35 11.00 0.74 -10.84
C PRO A 35 11.50 0.00 -9.58
N GLU A 36 12.04 0.71 -8.60
CA GLU A 36 12.54 0.11 -7.36
C GLU A 36 11.50 0.08 -6.25
N ARG A 37 10.44 0.89 -6.38
CA ARG A 37 9.41 1.03 -5.35
C ARG A 37 8.34 -0.05 -5.45
N ILE A 38 8.06 -0.70 -4.33
CA ILE A 38 6.92 -1.60 -4.16
C ILE A 38 5.87 -0.89 -3.29
N PRO A 39 4.62 -0.68 -3.79
CA PRO A 39 3.59 -0.04 -2.99
C PRO A 39 3.35 -0.76 -1.66
N GLY A 40 3.30 -0.01 -0.56
CA GLY A 40 3.19 -0.58 0.79
C GLY A 40 4.53 -0.81 1.48
N LEU A 41 5.64 -0.89 0.73
CA LEU A 41 7.01 -0.91 1.24
C LEU A 41 7.73 0.42 0.96
N ASP A 42 7.01 1.51 1.05
CA ASP A 42 7.51 2.85 0.74
C ASP A 42 8.80 3.13 1.51
N TYR A 43 9.77 3.70 0.82
CA TYR A 43 11.11 4.06 1.29
C TYR A 43 12.08 2.88 1.53
N LEU A 44 11.64 1.61 1.49
CA LEU A 44 12.57 0.48 1.64
C LEU A 44 13.66 0.49 0.56
N GLU A 45 13.36 1.01 -0.63
CA GLU A 45 14.30 1.14 -1.74
C GLU A 45 15.50 2.07 -1.43
N LYS A 46 15.41 2.88 -0.37
CA LYS A 46 16.46 3.82 0.05
C LYS A 46 17.42 3.26 1.08
N TYR A 47 17.18 2.04 1.53
CA TYR A 47 17.96 1.39 2.59
C TYR A 47 18.58 0.09 2.08
N ASP A 48 19.87 -0.08 2.33
CA ASP A 48 20.59 -1.33 2.04
C ASP A 48 20.24 -2.42 3.06
N ASP A 49 20.05 -2.02 4.33
CA ASP A 49 19.67 -2.92 5.42
C ASP A 49 18.19 -2.71 5.78
N VAL A 50 17.45 -3.81 5.85
CA VAL A 50 16.03 -3.80 6.25
C VAL A 50 15.82 -3.29 7.68
N HIS A 51 16.79 -3.49 8.58
CA HIS A 51 16.71 -3.00 9.96
C HIS A 51 16.77 -1.48 10.03
N ASP A 52 17.59 -0.83 9.21
CA ASP A 52 17.64 0.64 9.12
C ASP A 52 16.29 1.20 8.61
N TRP A 53 15.65 0.52 7.66
CA TRP A 53 14.30 0.88 7.23
C TRP A 53 13.24 0.65 8.33
N LEU A 54 13.35 -0.42 9.12
CA LEU A 54 12.45 -0.66 10.25
C LEU A 54 12.59 0.40 11.33
N ASP A 55 13.80 0.85 11.62
CA ASP A 55 14.05 1.97 12.53
C ASP A 55 13.42 3.26 12.01
N PHE A 56 13.57 3.55 10.71
CA PHE A 56 12.87 4.66 10.05
C PHE A 56 11.34 4.55 10.17
N CYS A 57 10.77 3.35 9.98
CA CYS A 57 9.33 3.15 10.16
C CYS A 57 8.86 3.48 11.57
N GLU A 58 9.66 3.14 12.58
CA GLU A 58 9.35 3.47 13.98
C GLU A 58 9.48 4.98 14.26
N GLU A 59 10.48 5.66 13.70
CA GLU A 59 10.64 7.12 13.81
C GLU A 59 9.44 7.87 13.20
N MET A 60 8.88 7.35 12.11
CA MET A 60 7.77 7.97 11.37
C MET A 60 6.38 7.60 11.90
N ARG A 61 6.27 6.76 12.93
CA ARG A 61 5.02 6.14 13.41
C ARG A 61 3.86 7.10 13.66
N ASP A 62 4.15 8.36 13.99
CA ASP A 62 3.12 9.39 14.25
C ASP A 62 2.55 10.01 12.97
N LYS A 63 3.17 9.75 11.82
CA LYS A 63 2.78 10.27 10.50
C LYS A 63 2.39 9.18 9.52
N ILE A 64 3.08 8.05 9.58
CA ILE A 64 2.94 6.94 8.65
C ILE A 64 3.03 5.64 9.43
N THR A 65 2.19 4.67 9.12
CA THR A 65 2.28 3.32 9.67
C THR A 65 2.37 2.29 8.55
N TRP A 66 3.35 1.42 8.63
CA TRP A 66 3.51 0.28 7.73
C TRP A 66 2.95 -0.99 8.36
N TYR A 67 2.18 -1.72 7.58
CA TYR A 67 1.56 -2.98 7.98
C TYR A 67 1.94 -4.11 7.03
N MET A 68 2.03 -5.30 7.59
CA MET A 68 2.12 -6.57 6.87
C MET A 68 0.79 -7.31 6.98
N SER A 69 0.32 -7.87 5.87
CA SER A 69 -0.75 -8.87 5.88
C SER A 69 -0.13 -10.24 6.01
N VAL A 70 -0.27 -10.84 7.19
CA VAL A 70 0.32 -12.15 7.50
C VAL A 70 -0.77 -13.21 7.51
N ARG A 71 -0.57 -14.30 6.79
CA ARG A 71 -1.50 -15.43 6.74
C ARG A 71 -1.38 -16.28 8.00
N GLU A 72 -2.50 -16.52 8.70
CA GLU A 72 -2.50 -17.24 9.97
C GLU A 72 -2.00 -18.69 9.89
N SER A 73 -2.22 -19.36 8.76
CA SER A 73 -1.94 -20.80 8.64
C SER A 73 -0.46 -21.16 8.55
N ASP A 74 0.39 -20.23 8.08
CA ASP A 74 1.81 -20.50 7.81
C ASP A 74 2.72 -19.30 8.08
N ASP A 75 2.20 -18.27 8.73
CA ASP A 75 2.94 -17.05 9.08
C ASP A 75 3.66 -16.39 7.89
N ARG A 76 3.09 -16.54 6.69
CA ARG A 76 3.64 -15.98 5.47
C ARG A 76 3.13 -14.56 5.24
N ILE A 77 4.03 -13.64 4.86
CA ILE A 77 3.65 -12.30 4.42
C ILE A 77 3.00 -12.39 3.05
N ILE A 78 1.74 -11.98 2.96
CA ILE A 78 0.91 -11.99 1.76
C ILE A 78 0.93 -10.63 1.05
N GLY A 79 1.07 -9.55 1.80
CA GLY A 79 1.05 -8.20 1.27
C GLY A 79 1.57 -7.17 2.24
N PHE A 80 1.80 -5.98 1.73
CA PHE A 80 2.13 -4.80 2.52
C PHE A 80 1.10 -3.70 2.29
N LEU A 81 0.90 -2.88 3.31
CA LEU A 81 0.04 -1.72 3.29
C LEU A 81 0.70 -0.59 4.09
N VAL A 82 0.83 0.56 3.48
CA VAL A 82 1.24 1.79 4.17
C VAL A 82 0.02 2.68 4.38
N LEU A 83 -0.13 3.22 5.58
CA LEU A 83 -1.17 4.18 5.95
C LEU A 83 -0.52 5.51 6.33
N ARG A 84 -0.75 6.55 5.54
CA ARG A 84 -0.39 7.93 5.83
C ARG A 84 -1.52 8.58 6.61
N HIS A 85 -1.23 9.10 7.81
CA HIS A 85 -2.23 9.62 8.74
C HIS A 85 -2.84 10.93 8.25
N LYS A 86 -2.10 11.68 7.44
CA LYS A 86 -2.55 12.92 6.82
C LYS A 86 -2.02 13.00 5.39
N LEU A 87 -2.84 13.50 4.47
CA LEU A 87 -2.34 13.98 3.19
C LEU A 87 -1.84 15.40 3.38
N GLU A 88 -0.64 15.69 2.93
CA GLU A 88 -0.14 17.05 2.82
C GLU A 88 -0.73 17.64 1.55
N TYR A 89 -1.67 18.58 1.69
CA TYR A 89 -2.61 18.97 0.64
C TYR A 89 -2.18 20.13 -0.22
N ASP A 90 -1.09 20.80 0.10
CA ASP A 90 -0.71 22.00 -0.62
C ASP A 90 -0.01 21.72 -1.96
N ASP A 91 0.18 20.44 -2.29
CA ASP A 91 0.72 20.03 -3.56
C ASP A 91 -0.36 19.34 -4.40
N ASP A 92 -1.10 20.14 -5.19
CA ASP A 92 -1.89 19.62 -6.33
C ASP A 92 -1.00 18.84 -7.31
N ASP A 93 0.31 18.98 -7.19
CA ASP A 93 1.36 18.33 -7.97
C ASP A 93 1.67 16.90 -7.51
N ILE A 94 1.15 16.42 -6.37
CA ILE A 94 1.39 15.05 -5.94
C ILE A 94 0.41 14.12 -6.64
N GLU A 95 0.79 13.68 -7.84
CA GLU A 95 0.05 12.73 -8.67
C GLU A 95 -0.41 11.49 -7.89
N PHE A 96 0.38 11.08 -6.91
CA PHE A 96 0.18 9.87 -6.11
C PHE A 96 -0.18 10.16 -4.65
N ALA A 97 -0.70 11.36 -4.33
CA ALA A 97 -1.18 11.66 -2.98
C ALA A 97 -2.30 10.69 -2.58
N SER A 98 -1.97 9.79 -1.65
CA SER A 98 -2.81 8.67 -1.23
C SER A 98 -2.61 8.40 0.25
N ASN A 99 -3.69 8.20 1.00
CA ASN A 99 -3.59 7.74 2.39
C ASN A 99 -3.09 6.29 2.46
N LEU A 100 -3.54 5.45 1.52
CA LEU A 100 -3.18 4.04 1.49
C LEU A 100 -2.44 3.68 0.20
N GLY A 101 -1.28 3.04 0.35
CA GLY A 101 -0.59 2.31 -0.69
C GLY A 101 -0.49 0.84 -0.30
N TYR A 102 -0.64 -0.07 -1.25
CA TYR A 102 -0.59 -1.50 -0.95
C TYR A 102 -0.12 -2.36 -2.12
N SER A 103 0.41 -3.51 -1.77
CA SER A 103 0.77 -4.56 -2.72
C SER A 103 0.40 -5.94 -2.18
N ILE A 104 0.25 -6.89 -3.09
CA ILE A 104 0.10 -8.30 -2.78
C ILE A 104 1.24 -9.06 -3.46
N ARG A 105 1.84 -10.00 -2.73
CA ARG A 105 2.85 -10.94 -3.20
C ARG A 105 2.44 -11.52 -4.55
N PRO A 106 3.28 -11.47 -5.59
CA PRO A 106 2.91 -11.94 -6.92
C PRO A 106 2.29 -13.34 -6.94
N SER A 107 2.90 -14.29 -6.23
CA SER A 107 2.41 -15.68 -6.13
C SER A 107 1.07 -15.86 -5.41
N GLU A 108 0.59 -14.83 -4.71
CA GLU A 108 -0.66 -14.84 -3.92
C GLU A 108 -1.78 -13.98 -4.54
N ARG A 109 -1.55 -13.40 -5.72
CA ARG A 109 -2.56 -12.60 -6.44
C ARG A 109 -3.71 -13.44 -6.95
N GLY A 110 -4.84 -12.79 -7.24
CA GLY A 110 -6.03 -13.46 -7.78
C GLY A 110 -6.82 -14.27 -6.76
N LYS A 111 -6.39 -14.32 -5.49
CA LYS A 111 -6.99 -15.12 -4.42
C LYS A 111 -7.89 -14.32 -3.47
N GLY A 112 -8.15 -13.03 -3.78
CA GLY A 112 -9.01 -12.16 -2.98
C GLY A 112 -8.31 -11.41 -1.83
N TYR A 113 -7.03 -11.64 -1.58
CA TYR A 113 -6.30 -11.04 -0.47
C TYR A 113 -6.24 -9.51 -0.52
N ALA A 114 -6.11 -8.91 -1.71
CA ALA A 114 -6.08 -7.45 -1.85
C ALA A 114 -7.36 -6.79 -1.30
N LYS A 115 -8.52 -7.39 -1.56
CA LYS A 115 -9.81 -6.89 -1.05
C LYS A 115 -9.86 -6.93 0.48
N GLU A 116 -9.43 -8.04 1.06
CA GLU A 116 -9.41 -8.22 2.52
C GLU A 116 -8.37 -7.32 3.19
N GLN A 117 -7.16 -7.23 2.62
CA GLN A 117 -6.11 -6.33 3.11
C GLN A 117 -6.58 -4.88 3.14
N LEU A 118 -7.22 -4.40 2.07
CA LEU A 118 -7.73 -3.04 2.02
C LEU A 118 -8.85 -2.84 3.06
N ARG A 119 -9.77 -3.80 3.23
CA ARG A 119 -10.80 -3.76 4.26
C ARG A 119 -10.21 -3.59 5.67
N LEU A 120 -9.17 -4.36 5.99
CA LEU A 120 -8.44 -4.26 7.26
C LEU A 120 -7.72 -2.91 7.40
N GLY A 121 -7.11 -2.41 6.31
CA GLY A 121 -6.45 -1.11 6.27
C GLY A 121 -7.42 0.05 6.53
N LEU A 122 -8.65 -0.03 6.01
CA LEU A 122 -9.70 0.95 6.29
C LEU A 122 -10.13 0.94 7.77
N GLN A 123 -10.13 -0.22 8.43
CA GLN A 123 -10.34 -0.29 9.87
C GLN A 123 -9.22 0.43 10.64
N LYS A 124 -7.96 0.26 10.22
CA LYS A 124 -6.82 0.99 10.80
C LYS A 124 -6.91 2.49 10.59
N ALA A 125 -7.36 2.92 9.41
CA ALA A 125 -7.62 4.33 9.13
C ALA A 125 -8.71 4.91 10.04
N LYS A 126 -9.76 4.14 10.32
CA LYS A 126 -10.80 4.51 11.30
C LYS A 126 -10.27 4.63 12.72
N GLU A 127 -9.42 3.68 13.15
CA GLU A 127 -8.81 3.69 14.48
C GLU A 127 -7.99 4.95 14.76
N ILE A 128 -7.37 5.55 13.73
CA ILE A 128 -6.63 6.83 13.84
C ILE A 128 -7.47 8.07 13.56
N GLY A 129 -8.79 7.91 13.39
CA GLY A 129 -9.75 9.02 13.29
C GLY A 129 -9.91 9.62 11.90
N LEU A 130 -9.51 8.92 10.83
CA LEU A 130 -9.83 9.37 9.47
C LEU A 130 -11.31 9.13 9.17
N ASP A 131 -11.96 10.13 8.59
CA ASP A 131 -13.34 10.06 8.11
C ASP A 131 -13.43 9.66 6.63
N LYS A 132 -12.33 9.81 5.92
CA LYS A 132 -12.19 9.49 4.51
C LYS A 132 -10.76 9.05 4.19
N VAL A 133 -10.63 8.11 3.28
CA VAL A 133 -9.35 7.65 2.75
C VAL A 133 -9.30 7.91 1.24
N ARG A 134 -8.28 8.60 0.78
CA ARG A 134 -7.95 8.71 -0.64
C ARG A 134 -7.01 7.61 -1.05
N ILE A 135 -7.32 6.94 -2.16
CA ILE A 135 -6.45 5.97 -2.81
C ILE A 135 -6.32 6.33 -4.28
N VAL A 136 -5.10 6.18 -4.80
CA VAL A 136 -4.83 6.40 -6.22
C VAL A 136 -4.25 5.14 -6.83
N CYS A 137 -4.51 4.93 -8.11
CA CYS A 137 -3.86 3.88 -8.90
C CYS A 137 -3.75 4.31 -10.35
N ARG A 138 -2.78 3.74 -11.07
CA ARG A 138 -2.68 3.95 -12.53
C ARG A 138 -3.98 3.50 -13.20
N ASP A 139 -4.37 4.18 -14.26
CA ASP A 139 -5.58 3.88 -15.04
C ASP A 139 -5.59 2.45 -15.60
N ILE A 140 -4.39 1.94 -15.95
CA ILE A 140 -4.18 0.56 -16.43
C ILE A 140 -4.23 -0.50 -15.33
N ASN A 141 -4.17 -0.12 -14.03
CA ASN A 141 -4.20 -1.05 -12.90
C ASN A 141 -5.63 -1.46 -12.56
N ILE A 142 -6.20 -2.31 -13.40
CA ILE A 142 -7.58 -2.80 -13.25
C ILE A 142 -7.79 -3.53 -11.93
N GLY A 143 -6.78 -4.28 -11.46
CA GLY A 143 -6.84 -5.02 -10.20
C GLY A 143 -7.03 -4.09 -9.00
N SER A 144 -6.26 -3.00 -8.93
CA SER A 144 -6.40 -2.01 -7.87
C SER A 144 -7.74 -1.29 -7.95
N SER A 145 -8.17 -0.83 -9.13
CA SER A 145 -9.49 -0.20 -9.32
C SER A 145 -10.63 -1.09 -8.81
N LYS A 146 -10.63 -2.37 -9.18
CA LYS A 146 -11.65 -3.33 -8.71
C LYS A 146 -11.61 -3.53 -7.19
N THR A 147 -10.42 -3.60 -6.61
CA THR A 147 -10.23 -3.74 -5.16
C THR A 147 -10.77 -2.54 -4.40
N ILE A 148 -10.47 -1.34 -4.87
CA ILE A 148 -10.93 -0.08 -4.28
C ILE A 148 -12.45 0.03 -4.34
N LEU A 149 -13.04 -0.19 -5.53
CA LEU A 149 -14.49 -0.16 -5.72
C LEU A 149 -15.21 -1.20 -4.85
N ALA A 150 -14.65 -2.41 -4.71
CA ALA A 150 -15.21 -3.47 -3.86
C ALA A 150 -15.16 -3.15 -2.36
N ASN A 151 -14.41 -2.14 -1.94
CA ASN A 151 -14.33 -1.61 -0.59
C ASN A 151 -15.06 -0.27 -0.42
N GLY A 152 -15.99 0.06 -1.31
CA GLY A 152 -16.78 1.28 -1.22
C GLY A 152 -16.12 2.53 -1.78
N GLY A 153 -15.07 2.37 -2.58
CA GLY A 153 -14.42 3.49 -3.25
C GLY A 153 -15.34 4.18 -4.25
N VAL A 154 -15.33 5.49 -4.22
CA VAL A 154 -16.04 6.35 -5.17
C VAL A 154 -15.02 7.01 -6.07
N TYR A 155 -15.19 6.85 -7.39
CA TYR A 155 -14.32 7.50 -8.36
C TYR A 155 -14.47 9.02 -8.29
N VAL A 156 -13.36 9.73 -8.22
CA VAL A 156 -13.34 11.20 -8.16
C VAL A 156 -12.98 11.77 -9.54
N ASN A 157 -11.79 11.47 -10.03
CA ASN A 157 -11.29 11.93 -11.32
C ASN A 157 -10.09 11.10 -11.78
N THR A 158 -9.66 11.40 -13.02
CA THR A 158 -8.36 10.95 -13.54
C THR A 158 -7.50 12.17 -13.77
N ILE A 159 -6.27 12.14 -13.29
CA ILE A 159 -5.27 13.18 -13.55
C ILE A 159 -4.17 12.62 -14.44
N HIS A 160 -3.59 13.49 -15.25
CA HIS A 160 -2.37 13.19 -15.98
C HIS A 160 -1.18 13.73 -15.19
N GLY A 161 -0.27 12.85 -14.82
CA GLY A 161 0.94 13.25 -14.12
C GLY A 161 1.95 13.89 -15.09
N GLU A 162 2.30 15.14 -14.85
CA GLU A 162 3.25 15.87 -15.69
C GLU A 162 4.67 15.30 -15.58
N ILE A 163 5.04 14.80 -14.40
CA ILE A 163 6.37 14.23 -14.13
C ILE A 163 6.44 12.77 -14.59
N SER A 164 5.43 11.98 -14.26
CA SER A 164 5.42 10.54 -14.58
C SER A 164 4.95 10.22 -16.00
N GLY A 165 4.23 11.14 -16.64
CA GLY A 165 3.55 10.91 -17.92
C GLY A 165 2.41 9.88 -17.84
N MET A 166 1.94 9.54 -16.65
CA MET A 166 0.94 8.50 -16.42
C MET A 166 -0.42 9.09 -16.07
N ASN A 167 -1.48 8.40 -16.46
CA ASN A 167 -2.82 8.70 -16.00
C ASN A 167 -3.08 7.96 -14.67
N VAL A 168 -3.57 8.69 -13.69
CA VAL A 168 -3.85 8.20 -12.34
C VAL A 168 -5.31 8.45 -11.99
N LYS A 169 -6.01 7.40 -11.64
CA LYS A 169 -7.37 7.46 -11.11
C LYS A 169 -7.35 7.69 -9.62
N ARG A 170 -8.13 8.67 -9.16
CA ARG A 170 -8.36 8.98 -7.74
C ARG A 170 -9.70 8.43 -7.29
N TYR A 171 -9.70 7.83 -6.12
CA TYR A 171 -10.89 7.33 -5.44
C TYR A 171 -10.91 7.81 -4.00
N ASP A 172 -12.08 8.16 -3.49
CA ASP A 172 -12.30 8.44 -2.08
C ASP A 172 -13.18 7.34 -1.49
N ILE A 173 -12.80 6.83 -0.31
CA ILE A 173 -13.57 5.84 0.45
C ILE A 173 -14.03 6.53 1.74
N PRO A 174 -15.34 6.78 1.93
CA PRO A 174 -15.87 7.26 3.21
C PRO A 174 -15.67 6.19 4.28
N ILE A 175 -15.26 6.62 5.47
CA ILE A 175 -15.11 5.75 6.65
C ILE A 175 -16.24 6.06 7.62
N SER A 176 -17.14 5.11 7.78
CA SER A 176 -18.27 5.21 8.71
C SER A 176 -17.98 4.54 10.05
#